data_eab335a33262f40a98dec5278561ea64
#
_entry.id   eab335a33262f40a98dec5278561ea64
#
_cell.length_a   1.000
_cell.length_b   1.000
_cell.length_c   1.000
_cell.angle_alpha   90.00
_cell.angle_beta   90.00
_cell.angle_gamma   90.00
#
_symmetry.space_group_name_H-M   'P 1'
#
loop_
_entity.id
_entity.type
_entity.pdbx_description
1 polymer ?
#
loop_
_entity_poly.entity_id
_entity_poly.type
_entity_poly.pdbx_seq_one_letter_code
_entity_poly.pdbx_strand_id
1 'polypeptide(L)'
;MEEHLKKRPQKKVFPKVKIDSLRNQAIEKIKSKLLPDEKIIKITLIGSSVKNSFGEYEPPGFRGSLFSDFDFILFVEDDFEIPKWLDREPDGKPFPDNSMNLAYRNKKFIEDKYDVEVFFIRESNAQNPAIQKLGEEAGIPMTSDSKHKHIIVYSKD
;
A
#
# COMPACT_ATOMS: atom_id res chain seq x y z
N MET A 1 -5.91 1.54 31.60
CA MET A 1 -4.63 0.84 31.43
C MET A 1 -4.54 0.20 30.06
N GLU A 2 -5.50 -0.59 29.73
CA GLU A 2 -5.45 -1.26 28.44
C GLU A 2 -5.51 -0.32 27.27
N GLU A 3 -6.12 0.83 27.46
CA GLU A 3 -6.18 1.82 26.41
C GLU A 3 -4.82 2.33 26.01
N HIS A 4 -3.87 2.37 26.97
CA HIS A 4 -2.52 2.78 26.64
C HIS A 4 -1.86 1.81 25.68
N LEU A 5 -2.14 0.54 25.85
CA LEU A 5 -1.55 -0.49 25.01
C LEU A 5 -2.11 -0.49 23.61
N LYS A 6 -3.32 0.04 23.45
CA LYS A 6 -3.99 0.09 22.15
C LYS A 6 -3.77 1.40 21.43
N LYS A 7 -3.23 2.38 22.10
CA LYS A 7 -2.98 3.68 21.48
C LYS A 7 -1.88 3.58 20.46
N ARG A 8 -2.13 4.18 19.31
CA ARG A 8 -1.10 4.35 18.32
C ARG A 8 -0.04 5.31 18.89
N PRO A 9 1.26 5.02 18.73
CA PRO A 9 2.30 5.95 19.17
C PRO A 9 2.18 7.27 18.43
N GLN A 10 2.68 8.32 19.05
CA GLN A 10 2.69 9.62 18.39
C GLN A 10 3.60 9.59 17.18
N LYS A 11 3.23 10.31 16.17
CA LYS A 11 4.00 10.38 14.94
C LYS A 11 4.40 11.80 14.66
N LYS A 12 5.70 11.98 14.38
CA LYS A 12 6.22 13.26 13.92
C LYS A 12 6.13 13.26 12.40
N VAL A 13 5.23 14.07 11.86
CA VAL A 13 5.03 14.15 10.41
C VAL A 13 6.19 14.91 9.78
N PHE A 14 6.72 14.38 8.69
CA PHE A 14 7.81 15.02 7.97
C PHE A 14 7.33 16.27 7.23
N PRO A 15 8.24 17.20 6.96
CA PRO A 15 7.89 18.34 6.10
C PRO A 15 7.42 17.89 4.73
N LYS A 16 6.52 18.65 4.13
CA LYS A 16 5.93 18.29 2.84
C LYS A 16 6.98 18.04 1.77
N VAL A 17 8.04 18.84 1.73
CA VAL A 17 9.12 18.66 0.75
C VAL A 17 9.76 17.28 0.87
N LYS A 18 9.98 16.82 2.11
CA LYS A 18 10.55 15.51 2.35
C LYS A 18 9.59 14.40 1.94
N ILE A 19 8.32 14.56 2.27
CA ILE A 19 7.29 13.58 1.88
C ILE A 19 7.22 13.47 0.35
N ASP A 20 7.22 14.61 -0.33
CA ASP A 20 7.17 14.63 -1.80
C ASP A 20 8.36 13.89 -2.41
N SER A 21 9.55 14.13 -1.88
CA SER A 21 10.77 13.47 -2.36
C SER A 21 10.72 11.96 -2.15
N LEU A 22 10.33 11.53 -0.94
CA LEU A 22 10.24 10.11 -0.63
C LEU A 22 9.16 9.43 -1.46
N ARG A 23 8.02 10.09 -1.64
CA ARG A 23 6.94 9.56 -2.46
C ARG A 23 7.40 9.35 -3.90
N ASN A 24 8.10 10.32 -4.47
CA ASN A 24 8.59 10.20 -5.84
C ASN A 24 9.57 9.04 -5.96
N GLN A 25 10.46 8.86 -4.97
CA GLN A 25 11.38 7.73 -4.97
C GLN A 25 10.62 6.40 -4.92
N ALA A 26 9.60 6.31 -4.08
CA ALA A 26 8.80 5.10 -3.95
C ALA A 26 8.09 4.77 -5.24
N ILE A 27 7.48 5.77 -5.86
CA ILE A 27 6.76 5.59 -7.13
C ILE A 27 7.71 5.08 -8.22
N GLU A 28 8.87 5.72 -8.38
CA GLU A 28 9.80 5.32 -9.42
C GLU A 28 10.36 3.93 -9.17
N LYS A 29 10.66 3.61 -7.93
CA LYS A 29 11.21 2.29 -7.61
C LYS A 29 10.18 1.17 -7.81
N ILE A 30 8.93 1.39 -7.37
CA ILE A 30 7.90 0.37 -7.54
C ILE A 30 7.63 0.12 -9.02
N LYS A 31 7.60 1.19 -9.83
CA LYS A 31 7.41 1.05 -11.26
C LYS A 31 8.57 0.28 -11.89
N SER A 32 9.80 0.61 -11.55
CA SER A 32 10.96 -0.05 -12.14
C SER A 32 11.00 -1.54 -11.78
N LYS A 33 10.50 -1.90 -10.60
CA LYS A 33 10.51 -3.30 -10.16
C LYS A 33 9.38 -4.12 -10.77
N LEU A 34 8.26 -3.50 -11.07
CA LEU A 34 7.03 -4.23 -11.42
C LEU A 34 6.63 -4.11 -12.89
N LEU A 35 6.88 -2.98 -13.54
CA LEU A 35 6.36 -2.75 -14.88
C LEU A 35 6.98 -3.56 -16.01
N PRO A 36 8.11 -4.23 -15.83
CA PRO A 36 8.46 -5.23 -16.85
C PRO A 36 7.40 -6.30 -17.02
N ASP A 37 6.55 -6.53 -15.99
CA ASP A 37 5.50 -7.54 -16.04
C ASP A 37 4.25 -6.97 -16.69
N GLU A 38 3.86 -7.53 -17.82
CA GLU A 38 2.71 -7.07 -18.59
C GLU A 38 1.37 -7.42 -17.94
N LYS A 39 1.38 -8.25 -16.91
CA LYS A 39 0.15 -8.64 -16.21
C LYS A 39 -0.27 -7.64 -15.17
N ILE A 40 0.47 -6.57 -14.99
CA ILE A 40 0.07 -5.48 -14.11
C ILE A 40 -0.83 -4.52 -14.87
N ILE A 41 -2.04 -4.31 -14.34
CA ILE A 41 -3.05 -3.50 -15.00
C ILE A 41 -3.01 -2.05 -14.50
N LYS A 42 -2.87 -1.88 -13.19
CA LYS A 42 -2.89 -0.54 -12.59
C LYS A 42 -2.14 -0.56 -11.27
N ILE A 43 -1.41 0.53 -10.98
CA ILE A 43 -0.73 0.72 -9.70
C ILE A 43 -1.27 2.00 -9.09
N THR A 44 -1.76 1.91 -7.85
CA THR A 44 -2.31 3.04 -7.13
C THR A 44 -1.60 3.20 -5.79
N LEU A 45 -1.24 4.42 -5.44
CA LEU A 45 -0.64 4.73 -4.14
C LEU A 45 -1.71 5.30 -3.23
N ILE A 46 -1.75 4.80 -2.00
CA ILE A 46 -2.68 5.28 -0.96
C ILE A 46 -1.90 5.55 0.33
N GLY A 47 -2.60 5.94 1.37
CA GLY A 47 -2.07 6.02 2.71
C GLY A 47 -1.39 7.34 3.04
N SER A 48 -0.51 7.31 4.04
CA SER A 48 0.05 8.52 4.64
C SER A 48 0.88 9.36 3.69
N SER A 49 1.55 8.76 2.72
CA SER A 49 2.35 9.54 1.77
C SER A 49 1.47 10.38 0.83
N VAL A 50 0.25 9.93 0.55
CA VAL A 50 -0.71 10.66 -0.27
C VAL A 50 -1.41 11.74 0.55
N LYS A 51 -1.63 11.47 1.84
CA LYS A 51 -2.35 12.36 2.74
C LYS A 51 -1.44 13.39 3.42
N ASN A 52 -0.16 13.39 3.10
CA ASN A 52 0.86 14.27 3.70
C ASN A 52 0.95 14.10 5.22
N SER A 53 0.78 12.86 5.68
CA SER A 53 0.92 12.51 7.09
C SER A 53 2.02 11.49 7.35
N PHE A 54 2.91 11.29 6.37
CA PHE A 54 4.04 10.38 6.47
C PHE A 54 5.05 10.90 7.49
N GLY A 55 5.55 10.02 8.34
CA GLY A 55 6.48 10.48 9.36
C GLY A 55 7.13 9.36 10.15
N GLU A 56 7.66 9.75 11.31
CA GLU A 56 8.38 8.86 12.20
C GLU A 56 7.60 8.71 13.51
N TYR A 57 7.43 7.46 13.94
CA TYR A 57 6.75 7.17 15.21
C TYR A 57 7.75 7.26 16.36
N GLU A 58 7.22 7.63 17.55
CA GLU A 58 8.04 7.52 18.76
C GLU A 58 8.36 6.06 19.04
N PRO A 59 9.55 5.76 19.63
CA PRO A 59 9.87 4.37 19.98
C PRO A 59 8.85 3.80 20.96
N PRO A 60 8.51 2.50 20.86
CA PRO A 60 9.13 1.48 20.01
C PRO A 60 8.58 1.40 18.59
N GLY A 61 7.82 2.39 18.13
CA GLY A 61 7.29 2.39 16.80
C GLY A 61 5.89 1.79 16.71
N PHE A 62 5.45 1.50 15.50
CA PHE A 62 4.12 0.99 15.24
C PHE A 62 4.23 -0.19 14.27
N ARG A 63 3.66 -1.33 14.65
CA ARG A 63 3.67 -2.55 13.83
C ARG A 63 5.08 -2.95 13.38
N GLY A 64 6.05 -2.80 14.28
CA GLY A 64 7.42 -3.22 14.01
C GLY A 64 8.23 -2.24 13.17
N SER A 65 7.73 -1.04 12.95
CA SER A 65 8.46 -0.02 12.19
C SER A 65 8.46 1.31 12.92
N LEU A 66 9.55 2.05 12.79
CA LEU A 66 9.64 3.42 13.31
C LEU A 66 9.07 4.45 12.35
N PHE A 67 8.81 4.06 11.12
CA PHE A 67 8.36 5.00 10.09
C PHE A 67 7.05 4.57 9.48
N SER A 68 6.32 5.54 8.91
CA SER A 68 5.21 5.24 8.01
C SER A 68 5.74 4.40 6.84
N ASP A 69 4.86 3.64 6.22
CA ASP A 69 5.23 2.88 5.04
C ASP A 69 4.51 3.43 3.81
N PHE A 70 4.94 2.96 2.64
CA PHE A 70 4.28 3.32 1.38
C PHE A 70 3.32 2.20 1.03
N ASP A 71 2.04 2.53 0.84
CA ASP A 71 1.00 1.55 0.60
C ASP A 71 0.54 1.62 -0.85
N PHE A 72 0.72 0.52 -1.58
CA PHE A 72 0.33 0.43 -2.98
C PHE A 72 -0.76 -0.62 -3.15
N ILE A 73 -1.69 -0.32 -4.05
CA ILE A 73 -2.69 -1.28 -4.51
C ILE A 73 -2.35 -1.60 -5.96
N LEU A 74 -2.14 -2.87 -6.24
CA LEU A 74 -1.83 -3.33 -7.60
C LEU A 74 -2.99 -4.15 -8.12
N PHE A 75 -3.56 -3.70 -9.23
CA PHE A 75 -4.56 -4.46 -9.95
C PHE A 75 -3.84 -5.29 -11.00
N VAL A 76 -4.03 -6.60 -10.98
CA VAL A 76 -3.24 -7.53 -11.79
C VAL A 76 -4.15 -8.54 -12.47
N GLU A 77 -3.65 -9.16 -13.55
CA GLU A 77 -4.36 -10.26 -14.20
C GLU A 77 -4.43 -11.46 -13.25
N ASP A 78 -5.41 -12.31 -13.45
CA ASP A 78 -5.69 -13.39 -12.50
C ASP A 78 -4.54 -14.39 -12.35
N ASP A 79 -3.71 -14.55 -13.35
CA ASP A 79 -2.56 -15.44 -13.29
C ASP A 79 -1.24 -14.77 -12.96
N PHE A 80 -1.29 -13.52 -12.47
CA PHE A 80 -0.08 -12.82 -12.04
C PHE A 80 0.60 -13.56 -10.90
N GLU A 81 1.91 -13.69 -10.97
CA GLU A 81 2.70 -14.33 -9.93
C GLU A 81 3.35 -13.27 -9.05
N ILE A 82 3.21 -13.44 -7.73
CA ILE A 82 3.77 -12.48 -6.77
C ILE A 82 5.30 -12.54 -6.84
N PRO A 83 5.98 -11.40 -7.01
CA PRO A 83 7.44 -11.39 -7.07
C PRO A 83 8.08 -11.88 -5.76
N LYS A 84 9.21 -12.56 -5.90
CA LYS A 84 9.89 -13.14 -4.74
C LYS A 84 10.50 -12.11 -3.80
N TRP A 85 10.72 -10.89 -4.26
CA TRP A 85 11.27 -9.85 -3.39
C TRP A 85 10.24 -9.28 -2.41
N LEU A 86 8.99 -9.67 -2.55
CA LEU A 86 7.92 -9.30 -1.61
C LEU A 86 7.62 -10.46 -0.68
N ASP A 87 7.62 -10.17 0.62
CA ASP A 87 7.31 -11.16 1.64
C ASP A 87 5.86 -11.04 2.04
N ARG A 88 5.20 -12.17 2.25
CA ARG A 88 3.83 -12.15 2.71
C ARG A 88 3.75 -11.55 4.11
N GLU A 89 2.81 -10.62 4.30
CA GLU A 89 2.58 -10.01 5.61
C GLU A 89 1.82 -10.99 6.48
N PRO A 90 2.45 -11.57 7.53
CA PRO A 90 1.79 -12.64 8.30
C PRO A 90 0.55 -12.16 9.04
N ASP A 91 0.53 -10.89 9.44
CA ASP A 91 -0.63 -10.33 10.13
C ASP A 91 -1.60 -9.65 9.16
N GLY A 92 -1.28 -9.67 7.89
CA GLY A 92 -2.15 -9.12 6.86
C GLY A 92 -3.35 -10.01 6.67
N LYS A 93 -4.53 -9.49 6.92
CA LYS A 93 -5.74 -10.28 6.72
C LYS A 93 -6.11 -10.28 5.26
N PRO A 94 -6.63 -11.41 4.75
CA PRO A 94 -7.17 -11.42 3.40
C PRO A 94 -8.29 -10.40 3.33
N PHE A 95 -8.28 -9.65 2.26
CA PHE A 95 -9.28 -8.61 2.14
C PHE A 95 -10.08 -8.80 0.87
N PRO A 96 -11.38 -8.73 0.96
CA PRO A 96 -12.18 -9.06 2.15
C PRO A 96 -12.24 -10.57 2.28
N ASP A 97 -12.02 -11.08 3.45
CA ASP A 97 -12.05 -12.48 3.88
C ASP A 97 -11.37 -13.46 2.92
N ASN A 98 -11.03 -13.68 1.96
CA ASN A 98 -10.28 -14.51 1.02
C ASN A 98 -10.62 -14.21 -0.43
N SER A 99 -11.51 -13.25 -0.65
CA SER A 99 -11.88 -12.90 -2.01
C SER A 99 -10.83 -12.04 -2.70
N MET A 100 -9.89 -11.47 -1.93
CA MET A 100 -8.83 -10.63 -2.46
C MET A 100 -7.48 -11.13 -1.98
N ASN A 101 -6.44 -10.64 -2.61
CA ASN A 101 -5.10 -11.07 -2.27
C ASN A 101 -4.65 -10.51 -0.94
N LEU A 102 -3.68 -11.18 -0.38
CA LEU A 102 -3.10 -10.78 0.88
C LEU A 102 -2.13 -9.61 0.69
N ALA A 103 -1.82 -8.96 1.79
CA ALA A 103 -0.81 -7.92 1.80
C ALA A 103 0.59 -8.54 1.75
N TYR A 104 1.49 -7.86 1.09
CA TYR A 104 2.90 -8.23 1.01
C TYR A 104 3.74 -7.03 1.39
N ARG A 105 4.97 -7.27 1.85
CA ARG A 105 5.84 -6.21 2.34
C ARG A 105 7.28 -6.44 1.87
N ASN A 106 7.97 -5.34 1.62
CA ASN A 106 9.41 -5.37 1.49
C ASN A 106 9.97 -4.33 2.45
N LYS A 107 10.76 -4.77 3.41
CA LYS A 107 11.32 -3.88 4.41
C LYS A 107 12.47 -3.08 3.84
N LYS A 108 12.59 -1.83 4.30
CA LYS A 108 13.70 -0.95 3.92
C LYS A 108 13.81 -0.74 2.42
N PHE A 109 12.65 -0.66 1.79
CA PHE A 109 12.55 -0.55 0.34
C PHE A 109 13.12 0.78 -0.19
N ILE A 110 12.88 1.87 0.53
CA ILE A 110 13.34 3.20 0.13
C ILE A 110 14.39 3.68 1.13
N GLU A 111 15.53 4.14 0.62
CA GLU A 111 16.64 4.68 1.41
C GLU A 111 17.13 3.73 2.51
N ASP A 112 16.93 2.44 2.31
CA ASP A 112 17.31 1.41 3.28
C ASP A 112 16.67 1.67 4.65
N LYS A 113 15.50 2.27 4.66
CA LYS A 113 14.86 2.77 5.87
C LYS A 113 13.34 2.60 5.88
N TYR A 114 12.66 2.83 4.76
CA TYR A 114 11.21 2.87 4.70
C TYR A 114 10.66 1.64 3.99
N ASP A 115 9.63 1.04 4.59
CA ASP A 115 9.01 -0.17 4.05
C ASP A 115 8.00 0.17 2.97
N VAL A 116 7.73 -0.80 2.10
CA VAL A 116 6.60 -0.75 1.18
C VAL A 116 5.65 -1.89 1.52
N GLU A 117 4.36 -1.61 1.48
CA GLU A 117 3.31 -2.61 1.62
C GLU A 117 2.50 -2.62 0.35
N VAL A 118 2.20 -3.80 -0.17
CA VAL A 118 1.53 -3.94 -1.45
C VAL A 118 0.36 -4.90 -1.32
N PHE A 119 -0.82 -4.46 -1.75
CA PHE A 119 -2.02 -5.29 -1.86
C PHE A 119 -2.25 -5.60 -3.32
N PHE A 120 -2.39 -6.88 -3.63
CA PHE A 120 -2.68 -7.31 -5.00
C PHE A 120 -4.17 -7.65 -5.13
N ILE A 121 -4.79 -7.06 -6.14
CA ILE A 121 -6.20 -7.33 -6.43
C ILE A 121 -6.27 -7.91 -7.84
N ARG A 122 -6.73 -9.14 -7.93
CA ARG A 122 -6.83 -9.81 -9.22
C ARG A 122 -8.02 -9.27 -10.01
N GLU A 123 -7.90 -9.27 -11.31
CA GLU A 123 -8.88 -8.65 -12.20
C GLU A 123 -10.30 -9.15 -11.97
N SER A 124 -10.47 -10.46 -11.79
CA SER A 124 -11.80 -11.02 -11.55
C SER A 124 -12.42 -10.46 -10.26
N ASN A 125 -11.60 -10.21 -9.23
CA ASN A 125 -12.08 -9.59 -8.01
C ASN A 125 -12.38 -8.11 -8.22
N ALA A 126 -11.50 -7.41 -8.95
CA ALA A 126 -11.68 -5.98 -9.19
C ALA A 126 -12.96 -5.68 -9.97
N GLN A 127 -13.39 -6.59 -10.82
CA GLN A 127 -14.58 -6.42 -11.64
C GLN A 127 -15.87 -6.86 -10.94
N ASN A 128 -15.77 -7.47 -9.77
CA ASN A 128 -16.93 -7.96 -9.04
C ASN A 128 -17.54 -6.84 -8.21
N PRO A 129 -18.81 -6.45 -8.49
CA PRO A 129 -19.42 -5.32 -7.76
C PRO A 129 -19.47 -5.50 -6.25
N ALA A 130 -19.69 -6.72 -5.78
CA ALA A 130 -19.73 -6.97 -4.34
C ALA A 130 -18.35 -6.75 -3.71
N ILE A 131 -17.29 -7.15 -4.38
CA ILE A 131 -15.93 -6.94 -3.90
C ILE A 131 -15.55 -5.46 -4.00
N GLN A 132 -15.97 -4.78 -5.05
CA GLN A 132 -15.74 -3.34 -5.17
C GLN A 132 -16.35 -2.61 -3.98
N LYS A 133 -17.57 -2.96 -3.61
CA LYS A 133 -18.23 -2.33 -2.47
C LYS A 133 -17.47 -2.57 -1.16
N LEU A 134 -17.06 -3.81 -0.93
CA LEU A 134 -16.30 -4.15 0.27
C LEU A 134 -14.96 -3.43 0.31
N GLY A 135 -14.30 -3.33 -0.85
CA GLY A 135 -13.03 -2.61 -0.96
C GLY A 135 -13.17 -1.15 -0.60
N GLU A 136 -14.17 -0.50 -1.17
CA GLU A 136 -14.42 0.91 -0.86
C GLU A 136 -14.75 1.12 0.61
N GLU A 137 -15.53 0.24 1.20
CA GLU A 137 -15.86 0.32 2.62
C GLU A 137 -14.63 0.17 3.51
N ALA A 138 -13.63 -0.56 3.06
CA ALA A 138 -12.40 -0.76 3.82
C ALA A 138 -11.33 0.29 3.50
N GLY A 139 -11.64 1.28 2.68
CA GLY A 139 -10.70 2.36 2.40
C GLY A 139 -9.81 2.14 1.19
N ILE A 140 -10.12 1.15 0.36
CA ILE A 140 -9.35 0.88 -0.84
C ILE A 140 -10.06 1.49 -2.06
N PRO A 141 -9.38 2.37 -2.80
CA PRO A 141 -9.98 2.96 -4.00
C PRO A 141 -10.03 1.90 -5.11
N MET A 142 -11.20 1.33 -5.30
CA MET A 142 -11.39 0.26 -6.28
C MET A 142 -11.58 0.78 -7.70
N THR A 143 -12.01 2.04 -7.84
CA THR A 143 -12.19 2.67 -9.14
C THR A 143 -11.56 4.06 -9.12
N SER A 144 -11.34 4.64 -10.29
CA SER A 144 -10.67 5.94 -10.39
C SER A 144 -11.53 7.09 -9.84
N ASP A 145 -12.84 6.89 -9.71
CA ASP A 145 -13.73 7.90 -9.13
C ASP A 145 -13.99 7.67 -7.64
N SER A 146 -13.21 6.82 -7.01
CA SER A 146 -13.30 6.56 -5.57
C SER A 146 -13.11 7.86 -4.78
N LYS A 147 -13.84 7.97 -3.67
CA LYS A 147 -13.70 9.11 -2.75
C LYS A 147 -12.47 9.01 -1.86
N HIS A 148 -11.84 7.85 -1.78
CA HIS A 148 -10.63 7.70 -1.00
C HIS A 148 -9.47 8.34 -1.73
N LYS A 149 -8.69 9.14 -1.01
CA LYS A 149 -7.57 9.87 -1.60
C LYS A 149 -6.51 8.89 -2.08
N HIS A 150 -6.11 9.04 -3.34
CA HIS A 150 -5.15 8.13 -3.96
C HIS A 150 -4.48 8.80 -5.16
N ILE A 151 -3.38 8.22 -5.58
CA ILE A 151 -2.66 8.65 -6.79
C ILE A 151 -2.53 7.44 -7.70
N ILE A 152 -3.04 7.57 -8.93
CA ILE A 152 -2.84 6.52 -9.92
C ILE A 152 -1.44 6.71 -10.49
N VAL A 153 -0.56 5.76 -10.18
CA VAL A 153 0.85 5.81 -10.56
C VAL A 153 1.04 5.27 -11.97
N TYR A 154 0.23 4.29 -12.32
CA TYR A 154 0.32 3.62 -13.62
C TYR A 154 -1.03 3.01 -13.96
N SER A 155 -1.41 3.14 -15.21
CA SER A 155 -2.58 2.45 -15.74
C SER A 155 -2.26 1.97 -17.14
N LYS A 156 -2.60 0.72 -17.41
CA LYS A 156 -2.30 0.09 -18.68
C LYS A 156 -3.08 0.71 -19.85
N ASP A 157 -4.25 1.27 -19.56
CA ASP A 157 -5.10 1.89 -20.56
C ASP A 157 -4.82 3.36 -20.75
#